data_e7a359c06dcfeba992a710e1b75ce821
#
_entry.id   e7a359c06dcfeba992a710e1b75ce821
#
_cell.length_a   1.000
_cell.length_b   1.000
_cell.length_c   1.000
_cell.angle_alpha   90.00
_cell.angle_beta   90.00
_cell.angle_gamma   90.00
#
_symmetry.space_group_name_H-M   'P 1'
#
loop_
_entity.id
_entity.type
_entity.pdbx_description
1 polymer ?
#
loop_
_entity_poly.entity_id
_entity_poly.type
_entity_poly.pdbx_seq_one_letter_code
_entity_poly.pdbx_strand_id
1 'polypeptide(L)'
;MIEHFLVGLALLLGLFGGYLIASTRWRGKRSERPQQVHQILLPFTGTEISRRALDAALRLAKAEHATLMPAYLAAVPKQLPLECAIPAEAAKAMPMLEAIEQRATGQGVPVDARVERGRSYRHALSRLLDHETFDRVVVSATSTGAAGFSGDDLVWLLDKAPAEVLILRPGPEDHRVLTA
;
A
#
# COMPACT_ATOMS: atom_id res chain seq x y z
N MET A 1 -26.60 -40.19 -38.94
CA MET A 1 -25.67 -40.21 -37.79
C MET A 1 -24.55 -39.16 -37.89
N ILE A 2 -23.99 -38.92 -39.06
CA ILE A 2 -22.89 -37.94 -39.24
C ILE A 2 -23.36 -36.48 -39.07
N GLU A 3 -24.58 -36.14 -39.48
CA GLU A 3 -25.10 -34.76 -39.37
C GLU A 3 -25.31 -34.30 -37.93
N HIS A 4 -25.76 -35.18 -37.02
CA HIS A 4 -25.92 -34.81 -35.60
C HIS A 4 -24.58 -34.64 -34.88
N PHE A 5 -23.51 -35.31 -35.36
CA PHE A 5 -22.17 -35.16 -34.80
C PHE A 5 -21.54 -33.82 -35.18
N LEU A 6 -21.76 -33.34 -36.40
CA LEU A 6 -21.28 -32.05 -36.89
C LEU A 6 -21.98 -30.86 -36.18
N VAL A 7 -23.27 -30.96 -35.92
CA VAL A 7 -24.03 -29.92 -35.21
C VAL A 7 -23.59 -29.84 -33.74
N GLY A 8 -23.36 -30.98 -33.08
CA GLY A 8 -22.84 -31.01 -31.71
C GLY A 8 -21.43 -30.41 -31.60
N LEU A 9 -20.55 -30.65 -32.53
CA LEU A 9 -19.19 -30.11 -32.56
C LEU A 9 -19.20 -28.60 -32.79
N ALA A 10 -20.07 -28.08 -33.65
CA ALA A 10 -20.22 -26.65 -33.91
C ALA A 10 -20.73 -25.87 -32.68
N LEU A 11 -21.68 -26.46 -31.92
CA LEU A 11 -22.20 -25.89 -30.68
C LEU A 11 -21.14 -25.85 -29.57
N LEU A 12 -20.32 -26.89 -29.43
CA LEU A 12 -19.22 -26.93 -28.47
C LEU A 12 -18.13 -25.89 -28.79
N LEU A 13 -17.77 -25.73 -30.06
CA LEU A 13 -16.79 -24.72 -30.49
C LEU A 13 -17.33 -23.30 -30.29
N GLY A 14 -18.63 -23.07 -30.50
CA GLY A 14 -19.27 -21.77 -30.24
C GLY A 14 -19.29 -21.40 -28.75
N LEU A 15 -19.59 -22.35 -27.86
CA LEU A 15 -19.57 -22.16 -26.42
C LEU A 15 -18.14 -21.92 -25.89
N PHE A 16 -17.14 -22.63 -26.41
CA PHE A 16 -15.74 -22.46 -26.02
C PHE A 16 -15.17 -21.13 -26.50
N GLY A 17 -15.49 -20.72 -27.73
CA GLY A 17 -15.12 -19.40 -28.27
C GLY A 17 -15.75 -18.23 -27.47
N GLY A 18 -17.03 -18.37 -27.11
CA GLY A 18 -17.73 -17.38 -26.28
C GLY A 18 -17.14 -17.24 -24.88
N TYR A 19 -16.72 -18.35 -24.27
CA TYR A 19 -16.08 -18.34 -22.93
C TYR A 19 -14.69 -17.67 -22.95
N LEU A 20 -13.88 -17.94 -23.98
CA LEU A 20 -12.57 -17.30 -24.13
C LEU A 20 -12.69 -15.79 -24.38
N ILE A 21 -13.65 -15.33 -25.17
CA ILE A 21 -13.89 -13.91 -25.44
C ILE A 21 -14.44 -13.20 -24.18
N ALA A 22 -15.30 -13.84 -23.39
CA ALA A 22 -15.79 -13.30 -22.13
C ALA A 22 -14.69 -13.18 -21.09
N SER A 23 -13.79 -14.15 -20.98
CA SER A 23 -12.71 -14.14 -20.01
C SER A 23 -11.62 -13.09 -20.31
N THR A 24 -11.40 -12.76 -21.59
CA THR A 24 -10.47 -11.69 -21.98
C THR A 24 -11.06 -10.28 -21.86
N ARG A 25 -12.39 -10.13 -21.91
CA ARG A 25 -13.07 -8.84 -21.74
C ARG A 25 -13.12 -8.33 -20.30
N TRP A 26 -12.96 -9.21 -19.32
CA TRP A 26 -12.93 -8.80 -17.89
C TRP A 26 -11.59 -8.20 -17.45
N ARG A 27 -10.56 -8.22 -18.29
CA ARG A 27 -9.23 -7.71 -17.97
C ARG A 27 -8.92 -6.29 -18.49
N GLY A 28 -9.92 -5.49 -18.91
CA GLY A 28 -9.59 -4.24 -19.57
C GLY A 28 -10.68 -3.22 -19.74
N LYS A 29 -11.37 -2.81 -18.67
CA LYS A 29 -11.96 -1.47 -18.61
C LYS A 29 -11.77 -0.89 -17.21
N ARG A 30 -10.52 -0.58 -16.86
CA ARG A 30 -10.31 0.57 -15.98
C ARG A 30 -10.76 1.78 -16.79
N SER A 31 -11.90 2.32 -16.41
CA SER A 31 -12.43 3.58 -16.93
C SER A 31 -11.34 4.63 -16.75
N GLU A 32 -10.86 5.21 -17.84
CA GLU A 32 -9.96 6.38 -17.87
C GLU A 32 -10.71 7.67 -17.45
N ARG A 33 -11.53 7.59 -16.41
CA ARG A 33 -11.86 8.82 -15.70
C ARG A 33 -10.62 9.16 -14.88
N PRO A 34 -10.17 10.44 -14.86
CA PRO A 34 -9.15 10.85 -13.92
C PRO A 34 -9.67 10.43 -12.54
N GLN A 35 -9.09 9.36 -11.99
CA GLN A 35 -9.50 8.84 -10.71
C GLN A 35 -9.04 9.87 -9.71
N GLN A 36 -10.01 10.57 -9.11
CA GLN A 36 -9.71 11.55 -8.09
C GLN A 36 -9.07 10.77 -6.95
N VAL A 37 -7.78 11.01 -6.72
CA VAL A 37 -7.04 10.37 -5.64
C VAL A 37 -7.51 10.98 -4.34
N HIS A 38 -8.04 10.17 -3.45
CA HIS A 38 -8.59 10.63 -2.17
C HIS A 38 -7.66 10.28 -1.01
N GLN A 39 -6.94 9.17 -1.10
CA GLN A 39 -6.14 8.66 0.01
C GLN A 39 -4.81 8.06 -0.45
N ILE A 40 -3.73 8.53 0.18
CA ILE A 40 -2.36 8.08 -0.08
C ILE A 40 -1.81 7.46 1.19
N LEU A 41 -1.47 6.17 1.13
CA LEU A 41 -0.87 5.43 2.23
C LEU A 41 0.65 5.62 2.25
N LEU A 42 1.20 5.96 3.42
CA LEU A 42 2.64 6.01 3.70
C LEU A 42 2.95 5.05 4.85
N PRO A 43 3.15 3.74 4.58
CA PRO A 43 3.46 2.78 5.63
C PRO A 43 4.93 2.87 6.02
N PHE A 44 5.22 2.72 7.31
CA PHE A 44 6.59 2.69 7.83
C PHE A 44 6.71 1.81 9.08
N THR A 45 7.95 1.43 9.40
CA THR A 45 8.29 0.58 10.54
C THR A 45 9.47 1.19 11.29
N GLY A 46 9.61 0.89 12.58
CA GLY A 46 10.75 1.34 13.38
C GLY A 46 10.67 2.82 13.74
N THR A 47 11.82 3.40 14.07
CA THR A 47 11.96 4.78 14.55
C THR A 47 12.44 5.75 13.47
N GLU A 48 12.46 5.30 12.23
CA GLU A 48 13.04 6.05 11.12
C GLU A 48 12.09 6.03 9.92
N ILE A 49 11.94 7.18 9.29
CA ILE A 49 11.23 7.31 8.01
C ILE A 49 12.11 7.99 6.99
N SER A 50 12.12 7.50 5.76
CA SER A 50 12.83 8.16 4.68
C SER A 50 12.25 9.55 4.43
N ARG A 51 13.08 10.57 4.61
CA ARG A 51 12.72 11.96 4.35
C ARG A 51 12.24 12.16 2.91
N ARG A 52 12.89 11.49 1.96
CA ARG A 52 12.54 11.56 0.54
C ARG A 52 11.18 10.94 0.26
N ALA A 53 10.86 9.82 0.91
CA ALA A 53 9.54 9.18 0.78
C ALA A 53 8.44 10.06 1.36
N LEU A 54 8.66 10.64 2.55
CA LEU A 54 7.72 11.57 3.15
C LEU A 54 7.51 12.82 2.30
N ASP A 55 8.58 13.45 1.81
CA ASP A 55 8.49 14.64 0.96
C ASP A 55 7.78 14.34 -0.38
N ALA A 56 8.00 13.17 -0.94
CA ALA A 56 7.30 12.74 -2.14
C ALA A 56 5.81 12.50 -1.89
N ALA A 57 5.47 11.82 -0.78
CA ALA A 57 4.08 11.58 -0.38
C ALA A 57 3.33 12.89 -0.11
N LEU A 58 3.96 13.85 0.58
CA LEU A 58 3.37 15.17 0.85
C LEU A 58 3.15 15.98 -0.44
N ARG A 59 4.14 16.02 -1.35
CA ARG A 59 3.97 16.69 -2.64
C ARG A 59 2.84 16.08 -3.46
N LEU A 60 2.76 14.76 -3.47
CA LEU A 60 1.72 14.04 -4.19
C LEU A 60 0.34 14.32 -3.60
N ALA A 61 0.20 14.20 -2.27
CA ALA A 61 -1.05 14.48 -1.57
C ALA A 61 -1.52 15.92 -1.80
N LYS A 62 -0.60 16.89 -1.76
CA LYS A 62 -0.91 18.29 -2.06
C LYS A 62 -1.36 18.50 -3.50
N ALA A 63 -0.66 17.92 -4.47
CA ALA A 63 -0.97 18.07 -5.89
C ALA A 63 -2.33 17.46 -6.27
N GLU A 64 -2.71 16.38 -5.60
CA GLU A 64 -3.93 15.63 -5.88
C GLU A 64 -5.08 15.95 -4.91
N HIS A 65 -4.87 16.89 -3.99
CA HIS A 65 -5.84 17.24 -2.93
C HIS A 65 -6.31 16.03 -2.11
N ALA A 66 -5.38 15.08 -1.92
CA ALA A 66 -5.63 13.83 -1.21
C ALA A 66 -5.27 13.92 0.28
N THR A 67 -5.86 13.05 1.08
CA THR A 67 -5.47 12.83 2.48
C THR A 67 -4.26 11.91 2.55
N LEU A 68 -3.22 12.31 3.28
CA LEU A 68 -2.08 11.45 3.57
C LEU A 68 -2.40 10.59 4.80
N MET A 69 -2.25 9.27 4.68
CA MET A 69 -2.34 8.33 5.79
C MET A 69 -0.95 7.76 6.12
N PRO A 70 -0.20 8.38 7.03
CA PRO A 70 0.99 7.76 7.59
C PRO A 70 0.56 6.62 8.52
N ALA A 71 1.04 5.41 8.26
CA ALA A 71 0.69 4.21 9.02
C ALA A 71 1.93 3.57 9.62
N TYR A 72 2.06 3.64 10.94
CA TYR A 72 3.06 2.88 11.68
C TYR A 72 2.63 1.42 11.80
N LEU A 73 3.46 0.50 11.32
CA LEU A 73 3.19 -0.93 11.33
C LEU A 73 3.82 -1.59 12.56
N ALA A 74 3.00 -1.85 13.58
CA ALA A 74 3.43 -2.46 14.84
C ALA A 74 3.36 -3.98 14.80
N ALA A 75 4.43 -4.65 15.21
CA ALA A 75 4.46 -6.11 15.37
C ALA A 75 4.07 -6.51 16.79
N VAL A 76 2.97 -7.27 16.93
CA VAL A 76 2.48 -7.80 18.20
C VAL A 76 3.05 -9.19 18.45
N PRO A 77 3.76 -9.44 19.57
CA PRO A 77 4.22 -10.76 19.94
C PRO A 77 3.10 -11.79 19.95
N LYS A 78 3.41 -13.04 19.56
CA LYS A 78 2.40 -14.12 19.46
C LYS A 78 1.72 -14.46 20.78
N GLN A 79 2.39 -14.21 21.90
CA GLN A 79 1.90 -14.47 23.26
C GLN A 79 0.82 -13.48 23.72
N LEU A 80 0.70 -12.32 23.06
CA LEU A 80 -0.27 -11.29 23.41
C LEU A 80 -1.46 -11.30 22.44
N PRO A 81 -2.68 -10.93 22.87
CA PRO A 81 -3.78 -10.65 21.96
C PRO A 81 -3.39 -9.58 20.92
N LEU A 82 -3.93 -9.67 19.72
CA LEU A 82 -3.56 -8.75 18.64
C LEU A 82 -3.97 -7.30 18.95
N GLU A 83 -5.06 -7.15 19.66
CA GLU A 83 -5.62 -5.86 20.07
C GLU A 83 -4.95 -5.28 21.32
N CYS A 84 -4.04 -6.03 21.94
CA CYS A 84 -3.33 -5.57 23.13
C CYS A 84 -2.54 -4.29 22.84
N ALA A 85 -2.64 -3.31 23.73
CA ALA A 85 -1.81 -2.12 23.67
C ALA A 85 -0.35 -2.49 23.97
N ILE A 86 0.57 -2.05 23.12
CA ILE A 86 2.01 -2.24 23.30
C ILE A 86 2.63 -0.86 23.54
N PRO A 87 2.84 -0.46 24.82
CA PRO A 87 3.36 0.88 25.13
C PRO A 87 4.70 1.18 24.47
N ALA A 88 5.58 0.18 24.35
CA ALA A 88 6.87 0.34 23.69
C ALA A 88 6.75 0.66 22.18
N GLU A 89 5.78 0.10 21.47
CA GLU A 89 5.53 0.41 20.06
C GLU A 89 4.83 1.78 19.92
N ALA A 90 3.91 2.12 20.83
CA ALA A 90 3.29 3.44 20.86
C ALA A 90 4.32 4.55 21.12
N ALA A 91 5.25 4.33 22.06
CA ALA A 91 6.33 5.28 22.36
C ALA A 91 7.26 5.54 21.15
N LYS A 92 7.42 4.56 20.25
CA LYS A 92 8.17 4.73 18.99
C LYS A 92 7.34 5.45 17.94
N ALA A 93 6.06 5.08 17.82
CA ALA A 93 5.18 5.57 16.76
C ALA A 93 4.78 7.03 16.94
N MET A 94 4.40 7.43 18.15
CA MET A 94 3.80 8.75 18.41
C MET A 94 4.68 9.92 18.00
N PRO A 95 5.98 10.01 18.38
CA PRO A 95 6.82 11.13 17.96
C PRO A 95 6.97 11.25 16.45
N MET A 96 7.01 10.10 15.76
CA MET A 96 7.12 10.07 14.29
C MET A 96 5.84 10.55 13.63
N LEU A 97 4.68 10.09 14.10
CA LEU A 97 3.39 10.51 13.57
C LEU A 97 3.15 12.00 13.79
N GLU A 98 3.47 12.52 14.99
CA GLU A 98 3.38 13.94 15.32
C GLU A 98 4.28 14.80 14.42
N ALA A 99 5.52 14.37 14.16
CA ALA A 99 6.43 15.08 13.26
C ALA A 99 5.92 15.10 11.82
N ILE A 100 5.31 13.99 11.35
CA ILE A 100 4.68 13.92 10.03
C ILE A 100 3.48 14.86 9.96
N GLU A 101 2.60 14.84 10.96
CA GLU A 101 1.42 15.72 11.03
C GLU A 101 1.80 17.20 11.04
N GLN A 102 2.80 17.60 11.83
CA GLN A 102 3.30 18.98 11.84
C GLN A 102 3.79 19.40 10.45
N ARG A 103 4.56 18.52 9.79
CA ARG A 103 5.10 18.82 8.46
C ARG A 103 4.02 18.91 7.40
N ALA A 104 3.02 18.04 7.46
CA ALA A 104 1.87 18.03 6.57
C ALA A 104 0.99 19.27 6.76
N THR A 105 0.70 19.62 8.00
CA THR A 105 -0.06 20.83 8.37
C THR A 105 0.63 22.10 7.85
N GLY A 106 1.95 22.20 7.97
CA GLY A 106 2.73 23.29 7.41
C GLY A 106 2.67 23.41 5.87
N GLN A 107 2.24 22.34 5.17
CA GLN A 107 2.05 22.31 3.72
C GLN A 107 0.57 22.34 3.29
N GLY A 108 -0.36 22.36 4.24
CA GLY A 108 -1.80 22.34 4.00
C GLY A 108 -2.32 20.98 3.49
N VAL A 109 -1.65 19.87 3.87
CA VAL A 109 -2.04 18.50 3.52
C VAL A 109 -2.83 17.89 4.69
N PRO A 110 -4.07 17.42 4.46
CA PRO A 110 -4.82 16.70 5.48
C PRO A 110 -4.16 15.35 5.80
N VAL A 111 -4.18 14.96 7.09
CA VAL A 111 -3.53 13.73 7.59
C VAL A 111 -4.53 12.90 8.39
N ASP A 112 -4.49 11.59 8.19
CA ASP A 112 -5.15 10.56 9.02
C ASP A 112 -4.08 9.56 9.51
N ALA A 113 -3.42 9.91 10.62
CA ALA A 113 -2.33 9.12 11.17
C ALA A 113 -2.83 7.84 11.86
N ARG A 114 -2.20 6.69 11.60
CA ARG A 114 -2.62 5.39 12.12
C ARG A 114 -1.47 4.57 12.69
N VAL A 115 -1.79 3.78 13.72
CA VAL A 115 -0.94 2.69 14.22
C VAL A 115 -1.67 1.38 13.93
N GLU A 116 -1.19 0.65 12.92
CA GLU A 116 -1.77 -0.64 12.55
C GLU A 116 -0.99 -1.79 13.19
N ARG A 117 -1.71 -2.78 13.73
CA ARG A 117 -1.15 -3.91 14.47
C ARG A 117 -1.25 -5.20 13.66
N GLY A 118 -0.17 -5.99 13.69
CA GLY A 118 -0.13 -7.29 13.05
C GLY A 118 0.84 -8.24 13.76
N ARG A 119 0.84 -9.52 13.38
CA ARG A 119 1.84 -10.48 13.88
C ARG A 119 3.23 -10.24 13.30
N SER A 120 3.27 -9.49 12.20
CA SER A 120 4.45 -8.92 11.56
C SER A 120 4.02 -7.61 10.89
N TYR A 121 4.95 -6.78 10.47
CA TYR A 121 4.64 -5.56 9.71
C TYR A 121 3.93 -5.88 8.38
N ARG A 122 4.26 -6.99 7.69
CA ARG A 122 3.51 -7.44 6.51
C ARG A 122 2.06 -7.79 6.84
N HIS A 123 1.82 -8.46 7.97
CA HIS A 123 0.46 -8.78 8.42
C HIS A 123 -0.31 -7.50 8.81
N ALA A 124 0.34 -6.53 9.46
CA ALA A 124 -0.28 -5.24 9.75
C ALA A 124 -0.66 -4.50 8.45
N LEU A 125 0.27 -4.46 7.48
CA LEU A 125 0.01 -3.82 6.19
C LEU A 125 -1.07 -4.54 5.38
N SER A 126 -1.08 -5.88 5.36
CA SER A 126 -2.15 -6.65 4.70
C SER A 126 -3.51 -6.32 5.28
N ARG A 127 -3.65 -6.32 6.60
CA ARG A 127 -4.90 -5.94 7.27
C ARG A 127 -5.37 -4.54 6.88
N LEU A 128 -4.45 -3.59 6.84
CA LEU A 128 -4.78 -2.22 6.45
C LEU A 128 -5.27 -2.15 5.00
N LEU A 129 -4.61 -2.84 4.08
CA LEU A 129 -4.99 -2.91 2.68
C LEU A 129 -6.32 -3.66 2.44
N ASP A 130 -6.69 -4.57 3.34
CA ASP A 130 -7.95 -5.33 3.27
C ASP A 130 -9.15 -4.54 3.84
N HIS A 131 -8.92 -3.61 4.78
CA HIS A 131 -9.99 -2.89 5.47
C HIS A 131 -10.21 -1.46 4.97
N GLU A 132 -9.20 -0.86 4.34
CA GLU A 132 -9.23 0.52 3.86
C GLU A 132 -8.96 0.57 2.34
N THR A 133 -9.48 1.59 1.69
CA THR A 133 -9.24 1.81 0.26
C THR A 133 -8.22 2.90 0.06
N PHE A 134 -7.19 2.60 -0.70
CA PHE A 134 -6.13 3.53 -1.06
C PHE A 134 -6.04 3.66 -2.56
N ASP A 135 -5.77 4.86 -3.04
CA ASP A 135 -5.49 5.10 -4.44
C ASP A 135 -4.01 4.89 -4.74
N ARG A 136 -3.16 5.24 -3.76
CA ARG A 136 -1.70 5.10 -3.87
C ARG A 136 -1.05 4.67 -2.56
N VAL A 137 0.04 3.92 -2.71
CA VAL A 137 0.93 3.53 -1.62
C VAL A 137 2.34 4.02 -1.93
N VAL A 138 2.91 4.85 -1.06
CA VAL A 138 4.27 5.38 -1.20
C VAL A 138 5.18 4.67 -0.21
N VAL A 139 6.18 3.96 -0.70
CA VAL A 139 7.12 3.20 0.13
C VAL A 139 8.57 3.57 -0.14
N SER A 140 9.38 3.49 0.91
CA SER A 140 10.84 3.59 0.81
C SER A 140 11.46 2.20 0.67
N ALA A 141 12.26 1.99 -0.37
CA ALA A 141 13.07 0.79 -0.52
C ALA A 141 14.36 0.91 0.29
N THR A 142 14.76 -0.14 0.99
CA THR A 142 16.02 -0.19 1.71
C THR A 142 16.77 -1.49 1.43
N SER A 143 18.10 -1.42 1.38
CA SER A 143 18.94 -2.61 1.34
C SER A 143 19.34 -3.10 2.72
N THR A 144 19.19 -2.26 3.75
CA THR A 144 19.69 -2.52 5.12
C THR A 144 18.59 -2.72 6.16
N GLY A 145 17.33 -2.60 5.78
CA GLY A 145 16.17 -2.85 6.68
C GLY A 145 15.90 -1.78 7.76
N ALA A 146 16.72 -0.73 7.85
CA ALA A 146 16.61 0.25 8.95
C ALA A 146 15.44 1.24 8.78
N ALA A 147 15.19 1.74 7.56
CA ALA A 147 14.16 2.76 7.33
C ALA A 147 13.41 2.51 6.01
N GLY A 148 12.70 1.39 5.92
CA GLY A 148 11.95 1.06 4.71
C GLY A 148 11.73 -0.44 4.50
N PHE A 149 11.29 -0.78 3.31
CA PHE A 149 10.92 -2.14 2.93
C PHE A 149 12.04 -2.81 2.14
N SER A 150 12.30 -4.09 2.44
CA SER A 150 13.26 -4.91 1.71
C SER A 150 12.76 -5.23 0.29
N GLY A 151 13.65 -5.75 -0.57
CA GLY A 151 13.26 -6.20 -1.91
C GLY A 151 12.13 -7.22 -1.89
N ASP A 152 12.17 -8.20 -0.98
CA ASP A 152 11.13 -9.23 -0.82
C ASP A 152 9.80 -8.64 -0.35
N ASP A 153 9.84 -7.57 0.47
CA ASP A 153 8.63 -6.86 0.89
C ASP A 153 8.00 -6.10 -0.26
N LEU A 154 8.84 -5.52 -1.11
CA LEU A 154 8.36 -4.78 -2.29
C LEU A 154 7.72 -5.70 -3.31
N VAL A 155 8.33 -6.87 -3.59
CA VAL A 155 7.74 -7.88 -4.47
C VAL A 155 6.38 -8.32 -3.92
N TRP A 156 6.31 -8.63 -2.62
CA TRP A 156 5.06 -8.98 -1.95
C TRP A 156 4.01 -7.86 -2.03
N LEU A 157 4.42 -6.61 -1.81
CA LEU A 157 3.52 -5.46 -1.87
C LEU A 157 2.95 -5.26 -3.30
N LEU A 158 3.78 -5.39 -4.33
CA LEU A 158 3.35 -5.27 -5.72
C LEU A 158 2.33 -6.35 -6.13
N ASP A 159 2.42 -7.55 -5.52
CA ASP A 159 1.45 -8.64 -5.73
C ASP A 159 0.13 -8.39 -4.98
N LYS A 160 0.17 -7.75 -3.82
CA LYS A 160 -0.98 -7.63 -2.89
C LYS A 160 -1.68 -6.29 -2.92
N ALA A 161 -0.97 -5.20 -3.23
CA ALA A 161 -1.56 -3.87 -3.17
C ALA A 161 -2.68 -3.69 -4.21
N PRO A 162 -3.89 -3.30 -3.81
CA PRO A 162 -4.99 -3.00 -4.72
C PRO A 162 -4.86 -1.60 -5.38
N ALA A 163 -3.77 -0.87 -5.07
CA ALA A 163 -3.52 0.52 -5.40
C ALA A 163 -2.23 0.69 -6.22
N GLU A 164 -2.02 1.88 -6.77
CA GLU A 164 -0.73 2.22 -7.39
C GLU A 164 0.38 2.30 -6.34
N VAL A 165 1.53 1.66 -6.61
CA VAL A 165 2.67 1.64 -5.67
C VAL A 165 3.81 2.49 -6.21
N LEU A 166 4.20 3.51 -5.43
CA LEU A 166 5.38 4.32 -5.68
C LEU A 166 6.52 3.84 -4.78
N ILE A 167 7.58 3.35 -5.40
CA ILE A 167 8.77 2.87 -4.69
C ILE A 167 9.86 3.92 -4.84
N LEU A 168 10.33 4.44 -3.71
CA LEU A 168 11.41 5.40 -3.65
C LEU A 168 12.64 4.73 -3.06
N ARG A 169 13.75 4.76 -3.80
CA ARG A 169 15.03 4.31 -3.28
C ARG A 169 15.78 5.51 -2.68
N PRO A 170 16.05 5.51 -1.36
CA PRO A 170 16.85 6.54 -0.74
C PRO A 170 18.27 6.55 -1.33
N GLY A 171 18.83 7.74 -1.53
CA GLY A 171 20.25 7.87 -1.84
C GLY A 171 21.10 7.65 -0.58
N PRO A 172 22.43 7.49 -0.72
CA PRO A 172 23.34 7.27 0.42
C PRO A 172 23.32 8.41 1.45
N GLU A 173 22.89 9.60 1.06
CA GLU A 173 22.76 10.78 1.93
C GLU A 173 21.40 10.91 2.63
N ASP A 174 20.43 10.08 2.27
CA ASP A 174 19.02 10.21 2.67
C ASP A 174 18.67 9.45 3.95
N HIS A 175 19.67 8.90 4.61
CA HIS A 175 19.53 8.20 5.90
C HIS A 175 19.33 9.14 7.09
N ARG A 176 19.11 10.41 6.85
CA ARG A 176 18.77 11.38 7.90
C ARG A 176 17.26 11.38 8.12
N VAL A 177 16.95 10.67 9.06
CA VAL A 177 15.76 10.46 9.83
C VAL A 177 15.20 11.74 10.40
N LEU A 178 13.87 11.84 10.42
CA LEU A 178 13.20 12.63 11.43
C LEU A 178 13.41 11.90 12.77
N THR A 179 14.49 12.20 13.45
CA THR A 179 14.58 11.93 14.90
C THR A 179 13.77 13.00 15.60
N ALA A 180 12.82 12.55 16.39
CA ALA A 180 12.11 13.40 17.34
C ALA A 180 13.09 13.95 18.39
#